data_51afca02b31a9aef7702194beea9d0d9
#
_entry.id   51afca02b31a9aef7702194beea9d0d9
#
_cell.length_a   1.000
_cell.length_b   1.000
_cell.length_c   1.000
_cell.angle_alpha   90.00
_cell.angle_beta   90.00
_cell.angle_gamma   90.00
#
_symmetry.space_group_name_H-M   'P 1'
#
loop_
_entity.id
_entity.type
_entity.pdbx_description
1 polymer ?
#
loop_
_entity_poly.entity_id
_entity_poly.type
_entity_poly.pdbx_seq_one_letter_code
_entity_poly.pdbx_strand_id
1 'polypeptide(L)'
;PYPAEPFLKGKPLEAKEGAARSVPLYTAALNSYREIISDANAKQIPVHVLHPDDQLDLAEDLKISVLAPKEKSISDYMAFIERAYDETDMDVITEILTKLDAMSNHTSFLLRIEAGDEVFLTAADSCPGDWDEVDISLLKNVTVLKLPHHGQIDSISESFMKNMPLEYIITTSASDRRYHSANQAVYQKLAAIF
;
A
#
# COMPACT_ATOMS: atom_id res chain seq x y z
N PRO A 1 -3.06 -3.72 -6.31
CA PRO A 1 -4.17 -4.68 -6.36
C PRO A 1 -5.39 -4.19 -7.15
N TYR A 2 -5.23 -3.35 -8.17
CA TYR A 2 -6.37 -2.77 -8.87
C TYR A 2 -6.60 -3.46 -10.21
N PRO A 3 -7.86 -3.80 -10.56
CA PRO A 3 -8.20 -4.30 -11.90
C PRO A 3 -7.86 -3.25 -12.95
N ALA A 4 -7.33 -3.70 -14.09
CA ALA A 4 -6.89 -2.81 -15.16
C ALA A 4 -8.06 -2.10 -15.88
N GLU A 5 -9.23 -2.73 -15.92
CA GLU A 5 -10.34 -2.32 -16.77
C GLU A 5 -10.84 -0.88 -16.57
N PRO A 6 -11.07 -0.38 -15.34
CA PRO A 6 -11.49 1.01 -15.14
C PRO A 6 -10.46 2.02 -15.66
N PHE A 7 -9.16 1.71 -15.50
CA PHE A 7 -8.09 2.58 -15.96
C PHE A 7 -7.94 2.58 -17.49
N LEU A 8 -8.17 1.46 -18.15
CA LEU A 8 -8.13 1.38 -19.62
C LEU A 8 -9.28 2.15 -20.29
N LYS A 9 -10.45 2.19 -19.66
CA LYS A 9 -11.62 2.94 -20.15
C LYS A 9 -11.59 4.41 -19.75
N GLY A 10 -10.87 4.74 -18.68
CA GLY A 10 -10.83 6.08 -18.10
C GLY A 10 -10.02 7.06 -18.94
N LYS A 11 -10.40 8.33 -18.87
CA LYS A 11 -9.63 9.49 -19.37
C LYS A 11 -8.72 10.01 -18.25
N PRO A 12 -7.67 10.82 -18.56
CA PRO A 12 -6.93 11.52 -17.51
C PRO A 12 -7.87 12.32 -16.60
N LEU A 13 -7.67 12.20 -15.30
CA LEU A 13 -8.41 12.96 -14.30
C LEU A 13 -7.66 14.26 -13.99
N GLU A 14 -8.39 15.27 -13.60
CA GLU A 14 -7.86 16.56 -13.19
C GLU A 14 -8.51 16.99 -11.88
N ALA A 15 -7.74 17.59 -10.99
CA ALA A 15 -8.26 18.25 -9.81
C ALA A 15 -8.46 19.74 -10.09
N LYS A 16 -9.48 20.34 -9.47
CA LYS A 16 -9.75 21.78 -9.58
C LYS A 16 -8.57 22.60 -9.04
N GLU A 17 -8.32 23.75 -9.65
CA GLU A 17 -7.36 24.73 -9.14
C GLU A 17 -7.74 25.15 -7.69
N GLY A 18 -6.75 25.19 -6.81
CA GLY A 18 -6.97 25.49 -5.39
C GLY A 18 -7.28 24.28 -4.51
N ALA A 19 -7.32 23.07 -5.05
CA ALA A 19 -7.38 21.84 -4.24
C ALA A 19 -6.20 21.73 -3.27
N ALA A 20 -6.34 20.95 -2.19
CA ALA A 20 -5.26 20.68 -1.26
C ALA A 20 -4.02 20.12 -1.98
N ARG A 21 -2.80 20.53 -1.58
CA ARG A 21 -1.55 20.24 -2.29
C ARG A 21 -1.33 18.76 -2.62
N SER A 22 -1.78 17.85 -1.78
CA SER A 22 -1.65 16.40 -2.01
C SER A 22 -2.51 15.92 -3.16
N VAL A 23 -3.70 16.49 -3.37
CA VAL A 23 -4.68 16.02 -4.36
C VAL A 23 -4.14 16.11 -5.81
N PRO A 24 -3.56 17.20 -6.28
CA PRO A 24 -2.94 17.22 -7.61
C PRO A 24 -1.79 16.23 -7.76
N LEU A 25 -0.98 16.01 -6.72
CA LEU A 25 0.11 15.03 -6.74
C LEU A 25 -0.43 13.61 -6.84
N TYR A 26 -1.44 13.28 -6.04
CA TYR A 26 -2.15 12.02 -6.10
C TYR A 26 -2.78 11.79 -7.49
N THR A 27 -3.45 12.80 -8.03
CA THR A 27 -4.08 12.74 -9.36
C THR A 27 -3.05 12.47 -10.45
N ALA A 28 -1.88 13.11 -10.38
CA ALA A 28 -0.78 12.85 -11.31
C ALA A 28 -0.26 11.40 -11.19
N ALA A 29 -0.12 10.88 -9.98
CA ALA A 29 0.27 9.48 -9.75
C ALA A 29 -0.77 8.50 -10.30
N LEU A 30 -2.07 8.77 -10.11
CA LEU A 30 -3.16 7.96 -10.65
C LEU A 30 -3.17 7.96 -12.19
N ASN A 31 -2.96 9.11 -12.82
CA ASN A 31 -2.83 9.21 -14.27
C ASN A 31 -1.61 8.45 -14.79
N SER A 32 -0.47 8.52 -14.09
CA SER A 32 0.72 7.74 -14.44
C SER A 32 0.47 6.24 -14.33
N TYR A 33 -0.26 5.79 -13.30
CA TYR A 33 -0.67 4.39 -13.20
C TYR A 33 -1.55 3.96 -14.38
N ARG A 34 -2.52 4.79 -14.78
CA ARG A 34 -3.34 4.56 -15.97
C ARG A 34 -2.49 4.41 -17.24
N GLU A 35 -1.49 5.25 -17.43
CA GLU A 35 -0.56 5.17 -18.57
C GLU A 35 0.23 3.86 -18.55
N ILE A 36 0.75 3.45 -17.39
CA ILE A 36 1.47 2.17 -17.23
C ILE A 36 0.56 1.00 -17.63
N ILE A 37 -0.69 0.97 -17.17
CA ILE A 37 -1.65 -0.08 -17.51
C ILE A 37 -1.96 -0.07 -19.01
N SER A 38 -2.16 1.12 -19.61
CA SER A 38 -2.40 1.27 -21.04
C SER A 38 -1.22 0.76 -21.89
N ASP A 39 0.00 1.11 -21.48
CA ASP A 39 1.23 0.67 -22.14
C ASP A 39 1.43 -0.85 -22.02
N ALA A 40 1.18 -1.41 -20.83
CA ALA A 40 1.25 -2.85 -20.61
C ALA A 40 0.25 -3.59 -21.53
N ASN A 41 -0.98 -3.10 -21.62
CA ASN A 41 -2.02 -3.65 -22.49
C ASN A 41 -1.62 -3.55 -23.96
N ALA A 42 -1.13 -2.39 -24.42
CA ALA A 42 -0.69 -2.20 -25.81
C ALA A 42 0.50 -3.12 -26.20
N LYS A 43 1.37 -3.42 -25.24
CA LYS A 43 2.52 -4.32 -25.41
C LYS A 43 2.20 -5.78 -25.11
N GLN A 44 0.95 -6.11 -24.80
CA GLN A 44 0.49 -7.44 -24.40
C GLN A 44 1.27 -8.03 -23.20
N ILE A 45 1.71 -7.17 -22.29
CA ILE A 45 2.31 -7.58 -21.03
C ILE A 45 1.17 -7.94 -20.07
N PRO A 46 1.15 -9.16 -19.51
CA PRO A 46 0.10 -9.55 -18.58
C PRO A 46 0.19 -8.73 -17.29
N VAL A 47 -0.96 -8.21 -16.85
CA VAL A 47 -1.11 -7.53 -15.59
C VAL A 47 -1.90 -8.43 -14.64
N HIS A 48 -1.28 -8.82 -13.53
CA HIS A 48 -1.89 -9.67 -12.53
C HIS A 48 -2.38 -8.82 -11.36
N VAL A 49 -3.65 -8.98 -11.00
CA VAL A 49 -4.23 -8.39 -9.79
C VAL A 49 -4.03 -9.39 -8.67
N LEU A 50 -3.37 -8.95 -7.60
CA LEU A 50 -3.17 -9.76 -6.41
C LEU A 50 -4.22 -9.41 -5.36
N HIS A 51 -4.77 -10.43 -4.73
CA HIS A 51 -5.78 -10.34 -3.68
C HIS A 51 -5.22 -10.83 -2.34
N PRO A 52 -5.86 -10.50 -1.22
CA PRO A 52 -5.56 -11.15 0.05
C PRO A 52 -5.56 -12.66 -0.09
N ASP A 53 -4.66 -13.33 0.61
CA ASP A 53 -4.44 -14.78 0.60
C ASP A 53 -3.81 -15.35 -0.69
N ASP A 54 -3.55 -14.52 -1.71
CA ASP A 54 -2.78 -14.97 -2.88
C ASP A 54 -1.36 -15.36 -2.48
N GLN A 55 -0.87 -16.42 -3.14
CA GLN A 55 0.50 -16.92 -2.99
C GLN A 55 1.17 -17.03 -4.35
N LEU A 56 2.41 -16.58 -4.41
CA LEU A 56 3.26 -16.61 -5.60
C LEU A 56 4.52 -17.41 -5.27
N ASP A 57 4.69 -18.56 -5.93
CA ASP A 57 5.92 -19.33 -5.89
C ASP A 57 6.80 -18.84 -7.07
N LEU A 58 7.79 -18.01 -6.77
CA LEU A 58 8.67 -17.40 -7.78
C LEU A 58 9.91 -18.24 -8.09
N ALA A 59 10.36 -19.04 -7.12
CA ALA A 59 11.45 -20.00 -7.22
C ALA A 59 11.24 -21.11 -6.18
N GLU A 60 12.09 -22.16 -6.20
CA GLU A 60 12.01 -23.29 -5.29
C GLU A 60 12.05 -22.85 -3.79
N ASP A 61 12.82 -21.80 -3.52
CA ASP A 61 13.06 -21.25 -2.19
C ASP A 61 12.52 -19.81 -2.00
N LEU A 62 11.70 -19.30 -2.93
CA LEU A 62 11.16 -17.94 -2.90
C LEU A 62 9.65 -17.92 -3.07
N LYS A 63 8.95 -17.62 -1.97
CA LYS A 63 7.50 -17.51 -1.93
C LYS A 63 7.06 -16.14 -1.42
N ILE A 64 6.01 -15.59 -2.02
CA ILE A 64 5.35 -14.35 -1.57
C ILE A 64 3.91 -14.69 -1.21
N SER A 65 3.48 -14.26 -0.02
CA SER A 65 2.07 -14.32 0.41
C SER A 65 1.54 -12.91 0.60
N VAL A 66 0.34 -12.63 0.07
CA VAL A 66 -0.36 -11.35 0.21
C VAL A 66 -1.24 -11.41 1.45
N LEU A 67 -0.92 -10.64 2.49
CA LEU A 67 -1.64 -10.64 3.77
C LEU A 67 -2.66 -9.48 3.89
N ALA A 68 -2.46 -8.39 3.17
CA ALA A 68 -3.33 -7.23 3.06
C ALA A 68 -3.10 -6.55 1.70
N PRO A 69 -3.97 -5.64 1.25
CA PRO A 69 -5.08 -5.02 1.95
C PRO A 69 -6.32 -5.92 2.05
N LYS A 70 -7.29 -5.52 2.87
CA LYS A 70 -8.61 -6.18 2.93
C LYS A 70 -9.35 -6.03 1.61
N GLU A 71 -10.06 -7.06 1.18
CA GLU A 71 -10.87 -7.02 -0.06
C GLU A 71 -11.87 -5.86 -0.07
N LYS A 72 -12.46 -5.55 1.10
CA LYS A 72 -13.34 -4.41 1.26
C LYS A 72 -12.63 -3.07 0.97
N SER A 73 -11.41 -2.88 1.42
CA SER A 73 -10.65 -1.64 1.17
C SER A 73 -10.38 -1.46 -0.33
N ILE A 74 -10.08 -2.54 -1.04
CA ILE A 74 -9.91 -2.53 -2.50
C ILE A 74 -11.23 -2.17 -3.19
N SER A 75 -12.32 -2.84 -2.84
CA SER A 75 -13.63 -2.62 -3.48
C SER A 75 -14.17 -1.21 -3.24
N ASP A 76 -14.05 -0.69 -2.01
CA ASP A 76 -14.45 0.67 -1.69
C ASP A 76 -13.64 1.70 -2.48
N TYR A 77 -12.32 1.50 -2.58
CA TYR A 77 -11.44 2.38 -3.35
C TYR A 77 -11.78 2.35 -4.85
N MET A 78 -11.99 1.16 -5.41
CA MET A 78 -12.33 1.01 -6.83
C MET A 78 -13.69 1.63 -7.18
N ALA A 79 -14.67 1.57 -6.30
CA ALA A 79 -15.95 2.24 -6.49
C ALA A 79 -15.79 3.77 -6.61
N PHE A 80 -14.85 4.38 -5.87
CA PHE A 80 -14.54 5.80 -6.04
C PHE A 80 -13.78 6.08 -7.34
N ILE A 81 -12.89 5.19 -7.78
CA ILE A 81 -12.18 5.31 -9.07
C ILE A 81 -13.19 5.30 -10.23
N GLU A 82 -14.10 4.33 -10.26
CA GLU A 82 -15.13 4.23 -11.30
C GLU A 82 -15.99 5.48 -11.31
N ARG A 83 -16.46 5.92 -10.14
CA ARG A 83 -17.24 7.14 -10.01
C ARG A 83 -16.49 8.38 -10.49
N ALA A 84 -15.18 8.49 -10.24
CA ALA A 84 -14.39 9.63 -10.71
C ALA A 84 -14.31 9.67 -12.24
N TYR A 85 -14.24 8.50 -12.90
CA TYR A 85 -14.20 8.42 -14.36
C TYR A 85 -15.56 8.70 -15.02
N ASP A 86 -16.67 8.38 -14.34
CA ASP A 86 -18.03 8.60 -14.84
C ASP A 86 -18.53 10.03 -14.58
N GLU A 87 -17.90 10.77 -13.66
CA GLU A 87 -18.33 12.11 -13.27
C GLU A 87 -17.86 13.17 -14.29
N THR A 88 -18.62 14.27 -14.39
CA THR A 88 -18.31 15.42 -15.26
C THR A 88 -18.16 16.72 -14.50
N ASP A 89 -18.70 16.81 -13.29
CA ASP A 89 -18.57 17.99 -12.43
C ASP A 89 -17.19 18.01 -11.75
N MET A 90 -16.40 19.03 -12.04
CA MET A 90 -15.04 19.17 -11.56
C MET A 90 -14.95 19.31 -10.03
N ASP A 91 -15.97 19.89 -9.38
CA ASP A 91 -16.01 20.02 -7.93
C ASP A 91 -16.22 18.64 -7.29
N VAL A 92 -17.14 17.84 -7.85
CA VAL A 92 -17.41 16.47 -7.41
C VAL A 92 -16.20 15.56 -7.68
N ILE A 93 -15.57 15.66 -8.86
CA ILE A 93 -14.32 14.93 -9.18
C ILE A 93 -13.24 15.24 -8.14
N THR A 94 -13.04 16.52 -7.82
CA THR A 94 -12.01 16.95 -6.86
C THR A 94 -12.30 16.41 -5.44
N GLU A 95 -13.58 16.38 -5.04
CA GLU A 95 -13.98 15.77 -3.76
C GLU A 95 -13.69 14.27 -3.74
N ILE A 96 -13.99 13.55 -4.82
CA ILE A 96 -13.69 12.13 -4.95
C ILE A 96 -12.17 11.89 -4.89
N LEU A 97 -11.38 12.67 -5.64
CA LEU A 97 -9.93 12.56 -5.64
C LEU A 97 -9.33 12.83 -4.24
N THR A 98 -9.91 13.75 -3.49
CA THR A 98 -9.52 14.02 -2.11
C THR A 98 -9.77 12.80 -1.20
N LYS A 99 -10.89 12.10 -1.39
CA LYS A 99 -11.19 10.88 -0.65
C LYS A 99 -10.26 9.74 -1.05
N LEU A 100 -9.99 9.58 -2.34
CA LEU A 100 -9.07 8.57 -2.85
C LEU A 100 -7.65 8.76 -2.32
N ASP A 101 -7.15 10.00 -2.29
CA ASP A 101 -5.85 10.36 -1.71
C ASP A 101 -5.79 9.93 -0.23
N ALA A 102 -6.81 10.27 0.55
CA ALA A 102 -6.89 9.90 1.97
C ALA A 102 -6.99 8.38 2.21
N MET A 103 -7.56 7.62 1.25
CA MET A 103 -7.73 6.17 1.37
C MET A 103 -6.55 5.37 0.78
N SER A 104 -5.65 6.00 0.05
CA SER A 104 -4.63 5.30 -0.76
C SER A 104 -3.76 4.34 0.04
N ASN A 105 -3.35 4.73 1.25
CA ASN A 105 -2.51 3.89 2.11
C ASN A 105 -3.23 2.63 2.61
N HIS A 106 -4.56 2.66 2.77
CA HIS A 106 -5.35 1.48 3.15
C HIS A 106 -5.43 0.39 2.07
N THR A 107 -4.93 0.68 0.87
CA THR A 107 -4.82 -0.28 -0.23
C THR A 107 -3.39 -0.75 -0.47
N SER A 108 -2.45 -0.37 0.38
CA SER A 108 -1.06 -0.82 0.33
C SER A 108 -0.92 -2.30 0.69
N PHE A 109 -0.02 -2.98 0.00
CA PHE A 109 0.25 -4.40 0.28
C PHE A 109 0.99 -4.60 1.61
N LEU A 110 0.56 -5.60 2.35
CA LEU A 110 1.36 -6.29 3.36
C LEU A 110 1.78 -7.63 2.76
N LEU A 111 3.06 -7.77 2.46
CA LEU A 111 3.61 -8.95 1.83
C LEU A 111 4.53 -9.69 2.80
N ARG A 112 4.32 -10.99 2.93
CA ARG A 112 5.22 -11.91 3.58
C ARG A 112 6.04 -12.63 2.52
N ILE A 113 7.35 -12.52 2.60
CA ILE A 113 8.31 -13.07 1.64
C ILE A 113 9.16 -14.10 2.37
N GLU A 114 9.09 -15.34 1.93
CA GLU A 114 9.95 -16.44 2.38
C GLU A 114 11.08 -16.62 1.38
N ALA A 115 12.32 -16.57 1.86
CA ALA A 115 13.51 -16.78 1.04
C ALA A 115 14.46 -17.75 1.78
N GLY A 116 14.40 -19.03 1.45
CA GLY A 116 15.08 -20.08 2.22
C GLY A 116 14.55 -20.10 3.66
N ASP A 117 15.46 -19.97 4.63
CA ASP A 117 15.13 -19.97 6.05
C ASP A 117 14.70 -18.58 6.58
N GLU A 118 14.83 -17.53 5.78
CA GLU A 118 14.51 -16.16 6.19
C GLU A 118 13.08 -15.77 5.81
N VAL A 119 12.44 -15.02 6.69
CA VAL A 119 11.09 -14.49 6.46
C VAL A 119 11.07 -12.98 6.64
N PHE A 120 10.76 -12.31 5.55
CA PHE A 120 10.68 -10.86 5.47
C PHE A 120 9.23 -10.39 5.35
N LEU A 121 8.87 -9.39 6.15
CA LEU A 121 7.57 -8.73 6.07
C LEU A 121 7.77 -7.29 5.58
N THR A 122 7.12 -6.94 4.48
CA THR A 122 7.06 -5.55 3.98
C THR A 122 5.64 -5.05 3.98
N ALA A 123 5.44 -3.89 4.59
CA ALA A 123 4.11 -3.32 4.82
C ALA A 123 3.81 -2.11 3.92
N ALA A 124 4.66 -1.79 2.95
CA ALA A 124 4.52 -0.60 2.10
C ALA A 124 4.17 0.64 2.96
N ASP A 125 3.07 1.32 2.66
CA ASP A 125 2.57 2.46 3.43
C ASP A 125 1.24 2.13 4.16
N SER A 126 0.93 0.83 4.32
CA SER A 126 -0.27 0.37 5.02
C SER A 126 -0.27 0.80 6.49
N CYS A 127 -1.46 1.00 7.04
CA CYS A 127 -1.65 1.35 8.43
C CYS A 127 -1.88 0.09 9.29
N PRO A 128 -1.40 0.04 10.54
CA PRO A 128 -1.59 -1.13 11.40
C PRO A 128 -3.04 -1.57 11.58
N GLY A 129 -4.01 -0.67 11.52
CA GLY A 129 -5.44 -1.01 11.57
C GLY A 129 -5.93 -1.85 10.38
N ASP A 130 -5.19 -1.86 9.27
CA ASP A 130 -5.51 -2.69 8.10
C ASP A 130 -5.10 -4.15 8.30
N TRP A 131 -4.36 -4.46 9.39
CA TRP A 131 -3.81 -5.78 9.67
C TRP A 131 -4.64 -6.59 10.66
N ASP A 132 -5.76 -6.06 11.17
CA ASP A 132 -6.56 -6.70 12.23
C ASP A 132 -7.11 -8.09 11.84
N GLU A 133 -7.20 -8.38 10.55
CA GLU A 133 -7.68 -9.66 10.01
C GLU A 133 -6.54 -10.62 9.63
N VAL A 134 -5.28 -10.18 9.76
CA VAL A 134 -4.13 -11.02 9.44
C VAL A 134 -3.98 -12.12 10.47
N ASP A 135 -3.84 -13.35 10.01
CA ASP A 135 -3.57 -14.50 10.90
C ASP A 135 -2.20 -14.34 11.57
N ILE A 136 -2.21 -14.14 12.88
CA ILE A 136 -1.00 -13.98 13.70
C ILE A 136 -0.05 -15.17 13.56
N SER A 137 -0.55 -16.37 13.22
CA SER A 137 0.30 -17.54 13.01
C SER A 137 1.31 -17.34 11.88
N LEU A 138 1.00 -16.53 10.89
CA LEU A 138 1.86 -16.19 9.75
C LEU A 138 3.03 -15.26 10.14
N LEU A 139 2.99 -14.67 11.34
CA LEU A 139 4.02 -13.75 11.83
C LEU A 139 5.12 -14.45 12.64
N LYS A 140 4.91 -15.68 13.08
CA LYS A 140 5.77 -16.37 14.05
C LYS A 140 7.22 -16.57 13.62
N ASN A 141 7.49 -16.57 12.32
CA ASN A 141 8.82 -16.79 11.77
C ASN A 141 9.37 -15.52 11.07
N VAL A 142 8.71 -14.37 11.23
CA VAL A 142 9.18 -13.13 10.60
C VAL A 142 10.39 -12.61 11.37
N THR A 143 11.56 -12.63 10.72
CA THR A 143 12.83 -12.15 11.27
C THR A 143 13.17 -10.74 10.83
N VAL A 144 12.64 -10.30 9.69
CA VAL A 144 12.94 -8.98 9.11
C VAL A 144 11.64 -8.24 8.82
N LEU A 145 11.52 -7.02 9.33
CA LEU A 145 10.39 -6.12 9.08
C LEU A 145 10.84 -4.82 8.40
N LYS A 146 10.31 -4.53 7.21
CA LYS A 146 10.31 -3.15 6.67
C LYS A 146 9.15 -2.40 7.32
N LEU A 147 9.45 -1.37 8.11
CA LEU A 147 8.42 -0.55 8.76
C LEU A 147 7.45 0.04 7.73
N PRO A 148 6.14 0.00 8.01
CA PRO A 148 5.17 0.67 7.18
C PRO A 148 5.36 2.19 7.20
N HIS A 149 4.81 2.85 6.19
CA HIS A 149 4.69 4.30 6.10
C HIS A 149 5.98 5.04 6.47
N HIS A 150 7.14 4.51 6.01
CA HIS A 150 8.48 5.07 6.22
C HIS A 150 8.84 5.31 7.70
N GLY A 151 8.26 4.55 8.64
CA GLY A 151 8.49 4.73 10.08
C GLY A 151 7.88 6.02 10.63
N GLN A 152 6.74 6.46 10.13
CA GLN A 152 5.94 7.54 10.72
C GLN A 152 5.34 7.10 12.06
N ILE A 153 4.76 8.04 12.81
CA ILE A 153 4.26 7.79 14.18
C ILE A 153 3.17 6.70 14.23
N ASP A 154 2.43 6.53 13.16
CA ASP A 154 1.36 5.55 12.97
C ASP A 154 1.85 4.18 12.44
N SER A 155 3.16 4.01 12.26
CA SER A 155 3.76 2.81 11.66
C SER A 155 3.89 1.61 12.62
N ILE A 156 3.47 1.73 13.88
CA ILE A 156 3.66 0.68 14.90
C ILE A 156 2.33 0.21 15.47
N SER A 157 2.11 -1.11 15.40
CA SER A 157 1.19 -1.84 16.25
C SER A 157 1.98 -2.75 17.19
N GLU A 158 2.02 -2.42 18.49
CA GLU A 158 2.74 -3.22 19.49
C GLU A 158 2.19 -4.64 19.57
N SER A 159 0.86 -4.79 19.53
CA SER A 159 0.20 -6.10 19.57
C SER A 159 0.61 -7.00 18.41
N PHE A 160 0.78 -6.42 17.22
CA PHE A 160 1.20 -7.13 16.03
C PHE A 160 2.69 -7.50 16.09
N MET A 161 3.53 -6.52 16.43
CA MET A 161 4.99 -6.70 16.45
C MET A 161 5.47 -7.72 17.48
N LYS A 162 4.82 -7.82 18.64
CA LYS A 162 5.15 -8.80 19.69
C LYS A 162 5.00 -10.27 19.26
N ASN A 163 4.35 -10.52 18.12
CA ASN A 163 4.20 -11.88 17.58
C ASN A 163 5.32 -12.28 16.61
N MET A 164 6.27 -11.38 16.34
CA MET A 164 7.38 -11.61 15.42
C MET A 164 8.71 -11.73 16.18
N PRO A 165 9.55 -12.75 15.92
CA PRO A 165 10.90 -12.85 16.46
C PRO A 165 11.87 -11.97 15.65
N LEU A 166 11.61 -10.66 15.60
CA LEU A 166 12.38 -9.74 14.76
C LEU A 166 13.84 -9.65 15.16
N GLU A 167 14.72 -9.83 14.18
CA GLU A 167 16.14 -9.59 14.28
C GLU A 167 16.54 -8.26 13.64
N TYR A 168 15.81 -7.87 12.58
CA TYR A 168 16.07 -6.64 11.84
C TYR A 168 14.79 -5.85 11.58
N ILE A 169 14.89 -4.54 11.79
CA ILE A 169 13.83 -3.58 11.44
C ILE A 169 14.41 -2.55 10.48
N ILE A 170 13.85 -2.46 9.29
CA ILE A 170 14.30 -1.57 8.22
C ILE A 170 13.34 -0.39 8.09
N THR A 171 13.90 0.81 8.07
CA THR A 171 13.15 2.03 7.74
C THR A 171 13.67 2.62 6.44
N THR A 172 12.78 2.88 5.51
CA THR A 172 13.08 3.59 4.27
C THR A 172 12.58 5.02 4.38
N SER A 173 13.49 5.98 4.54
CA SER A 173 13.12 7.39 4.60
C SER A 173 14.14 8.25 3.87
N ALA A 174 13.72 9.44 3.39
CA ALA A 174 14.64 10.42 2.87
C ALA A 174 15.49 11.03 4.00
N SER A 175 16.69 11.49 3.66
CA SER A 175 17.63 12.11 4.63
C SER A 175 17.06 13.34 5.32
N ASP A 176 16.15 14.06 4.69
CA ASP A 176 15.45 15.22 5.24
C ASP A 176 14.24 14.87 6.11
N ARG A 177 13.95 13.57 6.30
CA ARG A 177 12.85 13.04 7.11
C ARG A 177 11.50 13.70 6.80
N ARG A 178 11.22 13.93 5.51
CA ARG A 178 9.94 14.49 5.08
C ARG A 178 8.79 13.70 5.69
N TYR A 179 7.68 14.40 5.92
CA TYR A 179 6.42 13.82 6.46
C TYR A 179 6.61 13.08 7.79
N HIS A 180 7.58 13.49 8.62
CA HIS A 180 7.90 12.84 9.88
C HIS A 180 8.31 11.36 9.76
N SER A 181 8.81 10.95 8.59
CA SER A 181 9.41 9.63 8.38
C SER A 181 10.62 9.42 9.30
N ALA A 182 10.96 8.16 9.58
CA ALA A 182 12.00 7.80 10.56
C ALA A 182 11.80 8.54 11.91
N ASN A 183 10.59 8.52 12.43
CA ASN A 183 10.20 9.28 13.63
C ASN A 183 10.88 8.73 14.87
N GLN A 184 11.54 9.60 15.65
CA GLN A 184 12.29 9.20 16.84
C GLN A 184 11.40 8.49 17.88
N ALA A 185 10.15 8.91 18.05
CA ALA A 185 9.23 8.27 18.97
C ALA A 185 8.89 6.82 18.59
N VAL A 186 8.92 6.50 17.28
CA VAL A 186 8.78 5.13 16.77
C VAL A 186 9.95 4.27 17.24
N TYR A 187 11.19 4.74 17.08
CA TYR A 187 12.37 4.00 17.53
C TYR A 187 12.42 3.80 19.04
N GLN A 188 11.98 4.80 19.82
CA GLN A 188 11.87 4.66 21.27
C GLN A 188 10.86 3.59 21.69
N LYS A 189 9.71 3.53 21.00
CA LYS A 189 8.72 2.48 21.22
C LYS A 189 9.25 1.11 20.82
N LEU A 190 9.91 0.99 19.66
CA LEU A 190 10.51 -0.26 19.21
C LEU A 190 11.54 -0.77 20.24
N ALA A 191 12.44 0.09 20.71
CA ALA A 191 13.42 -0.26 21.73
C ALA A 191 12.80 -0.67 23.08
N ALA A 192 11.53 -0.36 23.33
CA ALA A 192 10.80 -0.79 24.52
C ALA A 192 10.06 -2.13 24.32
N ILE A 193 9.88 -2.58 23.08
CA ILE A 193 9.22 -3.85 22.72
C ILE A 193 10.26 -4.98 22.64
N PHE A 194 11.43 -4.69 22.11
CA PHE A 194 12.55 -5.61 21.85
C PHE A 194 13.78 -5.27 22.68
#